data_a905be196f2974f7e62a3ea3efb07f5b
#
_entry.id   a905be196f2974f7e62a3ea3efb07f5b
#
_cell.length_a   1.000
_cell.length_b   1.000
_cell.length_c   1.000
_cell.angle_alpha   90.00
_cell.angle_beta   90.00
_cell.angle_gamma   90.00
#
_symmetry.space_group_name_H-M   'P 1'
#
loop_
_entity.id
_entity.type
_entity.pdbx_description
1 polymer ?
#
loop_
_entity_poly.entity_id
_entity_poly.type
_entity_poly.pdbx_seq_one_letter_code
_entity_poly.pdbx_strand_id
1 'polypeptide(L)'
;MMKKILLFFLMVSMALIATPAIAKSLVLDYDQIHTIEGEVFLPLRQVAQFAGYIVQYAADEVTLTKKDNQLRFNRTDSTLVNNGHHLYLYSEPSLVSGILYAPKTFFEDHLRLGVKLNQGNVIISQLPETGAVLLNQRETFQDKYLDLQLQYPRLRGLDQKVETQLNSIIAEKVARIKTDAHKDEEDLLANLWSPNAKIEYYLNYLVKRNQGDLLSLVFEDYRYQGGAHGLTAKFAYNFNLKTGKQYFLEGLFSPGEDYVSLLNQKIEEQIRGDRHKSQNYNFDSIAPDQEFYFTNEALVICFQSYEIAAYAEGKPEFAIPLSQLEHVLSPELKELSGRNAVKK
;
A
#
# COMPACT_ATOMS: atom_id res chain seq x y z
N MET A 1 -59.09 -45.67 -26.72
CA MET A 1 -58.89 -44.20 -26.61
C MET A 1 -58.14 -43.92 -25.30
N MET A 2 -56.83 -43.81 -25.36
CA MET A 2 -55.98 -43.46 -24.20
C MET A 2 -55.69 -41.98 -24.25
N LYS A 3 -56.14 -41.22 -23.24
CA LYS A 3 -55.79 -39.80 -23.06
C LYS A 3 -54.38 -39.69 -22.46
N LYS A 4 -53.44 -39.10 -23.21
CA LYS A 4 -52.13 -38.70 -22.72
C LYS A 4 -52.29 -37.43 -21.89
N ILE A 5 -51.96 -37.54 -20.60
CA ILE A 5 -51.81 -36.38 -19.67
C ILE A 5 -50.40 -35.86 -19.83
N LEU A 6 -50.26 -34.63 -20.35
CA LEU A 6 -49.00 -33.91 -20.47
C LEU A 6 -48.74 -33.14 -19.17
N LEU A 7 -47.79 -33.60 -18.35
CA LEU A 7 -47.38 -32.91 -17.14
C LEU A 7 -46.37 -31.81 -17.51
N PHE A 8 -46.78 -30.55 -17.36
CA PHE A 8 -45.86 -29.38 -17.50
C PHE A 8 -45.13 -29.20 -16.17
N PHE A 9 -43.83 -29.51 -16.17
CA PHE A 9 -42.94 -29.13 -15.06
C PHE A 9 -42.54 -27.64 -15.21
N LEU A 10 -43.09 -26.78 -14.36
CA LEU A 10 -42.70 -25.39 -14.22
C LEU A 10 -41.41 -25.35 -13.38
N MET A 11 -40.23 -25.21 -14.00
CA MET A 11 -38.98 -24.90 -13.29
C MET A 11 -39.05 -23.44 -12.84
N VAL A 12 -39.30 -23.21 -11.58
CA VAL A 12 -39.09 -21.91 -10.94
C VAL A 12 -37.59 -21.80 -10.63
N SER A 13 -36.88 -21.06 -11.46
CA SER A 13 -35.50 -20.66 -11.15
C SER A 13 -35.54 -19.64 -10.02
N MET A 14 -35.29 -20.10 -8.79
CA MET A 14 -34.97 -19.20 -7.68
C MET A 14 -33.62 -18.55 -7.95
N ALA A 15 -33.62 -17.31 -8.46
CA ALA A 15 -32.46 -16.47 -8.45
C ALA A 15 -32.10 -16.20 -6.98
N LEU A 16 -31.00 -16.79 -6.49
CA LEU A 16 -30.39 -16.38 -5.22
C LEU A 16 -29.92 -14.92 -5.41
N ILE A 17 -30.73 -13.99 -4.91
CA ILE A 17 -30.26 -12.62 -4.70
C ILE A 17 -29.27 -12.70 -3.55
N ALA A 18 -27.96 -12.71 -3.88
CA ALA A 18 -26.91 -12.56 -2.90
C ALA A 18 -27.10 -11.19 -2.23
N THR A 19 -27.61 -11.20 -1.00
CA THR A 19 -27.60 -10.00 -0.16
C THR A 19 -26.14 -9.57 0.00
N PRO A 20 -25.80 -8.28 -0.25
CA PRO A 20 -24.44 -7.81 -0.03
C PRO A 20 -24.10 -8.07 1.45
N ALA A 21 -23.03 -8.80 1.69
CA ALA A 21 -22.53 -9.01 3.03
C ALA A 21 -22.29 -7.63 3.65
N ILE A 22 -22.99 -7.31 4.74
CA ILE A 22 -22.76 -6.06 5.49
C ILE A 22 -21.31 -6.10 5.91
N ALA A 23 -20.50 -5.17 5.39
CA ALA A 23 -19.10 -5.07 5.72
C ALA A 23 -18.98 -4.88 7.25
N LYS A 24 -18.32 -5.84 7.90
CA LYS A 24 -18.09 -5.79 9.34
C LYS A 24 -17.27 -4.54 9.65
N SER A 25 -17.74 -3.71 10.58
CA SER A 25 -17.03 -2.51 11.02
C SER A 25 -16.81 -2.52 12.52
N LEU A 26 -15.71 -1.91 12.95
CA LEU A 26 -15.41 -1.58 14.34
C LEU A 26 -15.47 -0.06 14.48
N VAL A 27 -16.20 0.42 15.48
CA VAL A 27 -16.28 1.85 15.81
C VAL A 27 -15.52 2.09 17.10
N LEU A 28 -14.61 3.06 17.09
CA LEU A 28 -13.87 3.54 18.26
C LEU A 28 -14.29 4.97 18.54
N ASP A 29 -14.60 5.28 19.80
CA ASP A 29 -14.82 6.65 20.24
C ASP A 29 -13.49 7.41 20.40
N TYR A 30 -13.50 8.73 20.38
CA TYR A 30 -12.26 9.52 20.46
C TYR A 30 -11.48 9.37 21.77
N ASP A 31 -12.11 8.93 22.84
CA ASP A 31 -11.42 8.58 24.10
C ASP A 31 -10.62 7.26 24.03
N GLN A 32 -10.88 6.44 23.01
CA GLN A 32 -10.19 5.18 22.71
C GLN A 32 -9.02 5.33 21.74
N ILE A 33 -8.76 6.53 21.24
CA ILE A 33 -7.69 6.82 20.30
C ILE A 33 -6.74 7.88 20.86
N HIS A 34 -5.55 8.00 20.29
CA HIS A 34 -4.61 9.07 20.60
C HIS A 34 -4.19 9.80 19.33
N THR A 35 -3.91 11.09 19.48
CA THR A 35 -3.27 11.89 18.42
C THR A 35 -1.90 12.31 18.95
N ILE A 36 -0.85 11.92 18.23
CA ILE A 36 0.54 12.23 18.57
C ILE A 36 1.11 12.96 17.35
N GLU A 37 1.57 14.19 17.53
CA GLU A 37 2.14 15.03 16.46
C GLU A 37 1.24 15.17 15.21
N GLY A 38 -0.08 15.16 15.42
CA GLY A 38 -1.07 15.26 14.34
C GLY A 38 -1.44 13.92 13.68
N GLU A 39 -0.75 12.83 14.00
CA GLU A 39 -1.06 11.49 13.52
C GLU A 39 -2.00 10.76 14.49
N VAL A 40 -2.95 10.00 13.94
CA VAL A 40 -3.94 9.23 14.72
C VAL A 40 -3.40 7.84 15.01
N PHE A 41 -3.42 7.47 16.29
CA PHE A 41 -3.02 6.17 16.81
C PHE A 41 -4.22 5.40 17.34
N LEU A 42 -4.32 4.13 16.98
CA LEU A 42 -5.41 3.23 17.33
C LEU A 42 -4.93 2.09 18.24
N PRO A 43 -5.80 1.55 19.14
CA PRO A 43 -5.43 0.49 20.07
C PRO A 43 -5.10 -0.81 19.31
N LEU A 44 -3.83 -1.20 19.31
CA LEU A 44 -3.29 -2.26 18.45
C LEU A 44 -4.04 -3.58 18.60
N ARG A 45 -4.18 -4.08 19.82
CA ARG A 45 -4.82 -5.39 20.07
C ARG A 45 -6.25 -5.43 19.55
N GLN A 46 -7.05 -4.43 19.87
CA GLN A 46 -8.46 -4.38 19.51
C GLN A 46 -8.66 -4.36 17.99
N VAL A 47 -7.90 -3.51 17.31
CA VAL A 47 -8.01 -3.35 15.85
C VAL A 47 -7.43 -4.56 15.10
N ALA A 48 -6.29 -5.10 15.55
CA ALA A 48 -5.72 -6.31 14.95
C ALA A 48 -6.61 -7.53 15.12
N GLN A 49 -7.25 -7.71 16.31
CA GLN A 49 -8.21 -8.79 16.53
C GLN A 49 -9.48 -8.63 15.66
N PHE A 50 -9.96 -7.42 15.46
CA PHE A 50 -11.05 -7.15 14.50
C PHE A 50 -10.66 -7.56 13.08
N ALA A 51 -9.40 -7.34 12.68
CA ALA A 51 -8.86 -7.79 11.39
C ALA A 51 -8.63 -9.32 11.33
N GLY A 52 -8.84 -10.04 12.44
CA GLY A 52 -8.68 -11.50 12.54
C GLY A 52 -7.26 -11.96 12.85
N TYR A 53 -6.41 -11.08 13.38
CA TYR A 53 -5.07 -11.45 13.84
C TYR A 53 -5.07 -11.92 15.30
N ILE A 54 -4.21 -12.88 15.62
CA ILE A 54 -3.81 -13.25 16.97
C ILE A 54 -2.67 -12.31 17.35
N VAL A 55 -2.78 -11.66 18.53
CA VAL A 55 -1.79 -10.70 19.05
C VAL A 55 -1.08 -11.30 20.23
N GLN A 56 0.23 -11.45 20.13
CA GLN A 56 1.11 -11.95 21.19
C GLN A 56 2.14 -10.88 21.57
N TYR A 57 2.45 -10.79 22.86
CA TYR A 57 3.48 -9.90 23.40
C TYR A 57 4.53 -10.76 24.09
N ALA A 58 5.80 -10.53 23.78
CA ALA A 58 6.95 -11.17 24.40
C ALA A 58 8.03 -10.13 24.62
N ALA A 59 8.28 -9.76 25.88
CA ALA A 59 9.21 -8.69 26.27
C ALA A 59 8.93 -7.41 25.46
N ASP A 60 9.86 -7.03 24.57
CA ASP A 60 9.75 -5.83 23.73
C ASP A 60 9.22 -6.09 22.32
N GLU A 61 8.90 -7.34 22.01
CA GLU A 61 8.37 -7.73 20.69
C GLU A 61 6.85 -7.94 20.74
N VAL A 62 6.19 -7.50 19.67
CA VAL A 62 4.78 -7.79 19.39
C VAL A 62 4.69 -8.60 18.11
N THR A 63 3.98 -9.72 18.17
CA THR A 63 3.72 -10.59 17.01
C THR A 63 2.22 -10.60 16.70
N LEU A 64 1.89 -10.31 15.45
CA LEU A 64 0.55 -10.44 14.88
C LEU A 64 0.54 -11.60 13.89
N THR A 65 -0.31 -12.59 14.09
CA THR A 65 -0.39 -13.78 13.22
C THR A 65 -1.80 -13.96 12.68
N LYS A 66 -1.92 -14.13 11.35
CA LYS A 66 -3.16 -14.48 10.67
C LYS A 66 -2.86 -15.42 9.51
N LYS A 67 -3.25 -16.72 9.63
CA LYS A 67 -2.88 -17.79 8.68
C LYS A 67 -1.35 -17.80 8.48
N ASP A 68 -0.89 -17.66 7.25
CA ASP A 68 0.52 -17.67 6.87
C ASP A 68 1.18 -16.27 6.94
N ASN A 69 0.43 -15.25 7.38
CA ASN A 69 0.95 -13.90 7.51
C ASN A 69 1.37 -13.63 8.96
N GLN A 70 2.62 -13.21 9.14
CA GLN A 70 3.19 -12.84 10.43
C GLN A 70 3.85 -11.47 10.34
N LEU A 71 3.41 -10.57 11.20
CA LEU A 71 4.03 -9.27 11.40
C LEU A 71 4.65 -9.24 12.81
N ARG A 72 5.91 -8.85 12.90
CA ARG A 72 6.61 -8.67 14.18
C ARG A 72 7.22 -7.28 14.22
N PHE A 73 7.08 -6.59 15.31
CA PHE A 73 7.76 -5.32 15.53
C PHE A 73 8.21 -5.19 16.98
N ASN A 74 9.30 -4.49 17.14
CA ASN A 74 9.80 -4.13 18.45
C ASN A 74 9.06 -2.88 18.95
N ARG A 75 8.80 -2.80 20.26
CA ARG A 75 8.12 -1.66 20.89
C ARG A 75 9.03 -0.47 21.16
N THR A 76 10.34 -0.64 20.97
CA THR A 76 11.38 0.33 21.30
C THR A 76 12.12 0.89 20.08
N ASP A 77 11.81 0.38 18.91
CA ASP A 77 12.35 0.89 17.65
C ASP A 77 11.30 0.80 16.53
N SER A 78 11.56 1.42 15.39
CA SER A 78 10.67 1.43 14.22
C SER A 78 10.81 0.19 13.33
N THR A 79 11.49 -0.85 13.79
CA THR A 79 11.70 -2.05 12.98
C THR A 79 10.43 -2.90 12.93
N LEU A 80 9.92 -3.13 11.74
CA LEU A 80 8.85 -4.06 11.43
C LEU A 80 9.40 -5.22 10.61
N VAL A 81 9.05 -6.44 10.97
CA VAL A 81 9.35 -7.63 10.17
C VAL A 81 8.05 -8.22 9.64
N ASN A 82 7.85 -8.19 8.35
CA ASN A 82 6.70 -8.79 7.67
C ASN A 82 7.11 -10.11 7.05
N ASN A 83 6.67 -11.23 7.64
CA ASN A 83 6.97 -12.57 7.14
C ASN A 83 8.48 -12.84 6.97
N GLY A 84 9.32 -12.30 7.85
CA GLY A 84 10.77 -12.43 7.80
C GLY A 84 11.51 -11.35 7.02
N HIS A 85 10.80 -10.41 6.37
CA HIS A 85 11.40 -9.28 5.66
C HIS A 85 11.35 -8.01 6.50
N HIS A 86 12.47 -7.30 6.56
CA HIS A 86 12.60 -6.06 7.30
C HIS A 86 11.90 -4.91 6.58
N LEU A 87 11.14 -4.14 7.35
CA LEU A 87 10.48 -2.91 6.97
C LEU A 87 10.74 -1.88 8.06
N TYR A 88 10.56 -0.61 7.74
CA TYR A 88 10.58 0.45 8.75
C TYR A 88 9.18 1.04 8.89
N LEU A 89 8.73 1.22 10.14
CA LEU A 89 7.55 2.02 10.44
C LEU A 89 7.95 3.50 10.39
N TYR A 90 7.13 4.32 9.76
CA TYR A 90 7.34 5.78 9.75
C TYR A 90 7.07 6.41 11.11
N SER A 91 6.20 5.78 11.90
CA SER A 91 5.87 6.20 13.26
C SER A 91 5.91 5.00 14.19
N GLU A 92 6.57 5.14 15.31
CA GLU A 92 6.72 4.07 16.31
C GLU A 92 5.42 3.82 17.06
N PRO A 93 5.10 2.55 17.39
CA PRO A 93 4.01 2.25 18.29
C PRO A 93 4.22 2.90 19.66
N SER A 94 3.17 3.42 20.28
CA SER A 94 3.21 4.15 21.53
C SER A 94 2.47 3.41 22.65
N LEU A 95 3.09 3.29 23.84
CA LEU A 95 2.48 2.71 25.02
C LEU A 95 1.87 3.82 25.89
N VAL A 96 0.53 3.88 25.95
CA VAL A 96 -0.19 4.87 26.76
C VAL A 96 -1.06 4.14 27.77
N SER A 97 -0.86 4.42 29.06
CA SER A 97 -1.62 3.81 30.17
C SER A 97 -1.72 2.26 30.10
N GLY A 98 -0.66 1.59 29.65
CA GLY A 98 -0.59 0.13 29.54
C GLY A 98 -1.25 -0.44 28.27
N ILE A 99 -1.79 0.38 27.40
CA ILE A 99 -2.34 0.00 26.09
C ILE A 99 -1.34 0.40 25.00
N LEU A 100 -1.01 -0.53 24.13
CA LEU A 100 -0.16 -0.27 22.97
C LEU A 100 -1.02 0.22 21.81
N TYR A 101 -0.63 1.35 21.27
CA TYR A 101 -1.24 2.00 20.10
C TYR A 101 -0.27 1.94 18.92
N ALA A 102 -0.81 1.76 17.73
CA ALA A 102 -0.05 1.87 16.50
C ALA A 102 -0.66 2.97 15.61
N PRO A 103 0.16 3.60 14.73
CA PRO A 103 -0.34 4.64 13.84
C PRO A 103 -1.42 4.10 12.90
N LYS A 104 -2.37 4.94 12.53
CA LYS A 104 -3.46 4.62 11.60
C LYS A 104 -2.92 3.96 10.33
N THR A 105 -1.83 4.46 9.78
CA THR A 105 -1.16 3.97 8.59
C THR A 105 -0.71 2.52 8.71
N PHE A 106 -0.28 2.08 9.90
CA PHE A 106 0.05 0.67 10.15
C PHE A 106 -1.12 -0.27 9.84
N PHE A 107 -2.34 0.10 10.26
CA PHE A 107 -3.53 -0.73 10.03
C PHE A 107 -3.99 -0.69 8.57
N GLU A 108 -3.85 0.44 7.92
CA GLU A 108 -4.21 0.58 6.51
C GLU A 108 -3.25 -0.20 5.61
N ASP A 109 -1.95 -0.06 5.84
CA ASP A 109 -0.89 -0.61 4.98
C ASP A 109 -0.63 -2.10 5.23
N HIS A 110 -0.59 -2.53 6.49
CA HIS A 110 -0.17 -3.88 6.85
C HIS A 110 -1.34 -4.81 7.21
N LEU A 111 -2.46 -4.28 7.73
CA LEU A 111 -3.64 -5.08 8.03
C LEU A 111 -4.77 -4.91 7.00
N ARG A 112 -4.60 -4.01 6.03
CA ARG A 112 -5.52 -3.74 4.92
C ARG A 112 -6.92 -3.35 5.41
N LEU A 113 -6.96 -2.43 6.35
CA LEU A 113 -8.18 -1.88 6.91
C LEU A 113 -8.47 -0.49 6.31
N GLY A 114 -9.74 -0.19 6.10
CA GLY A 114 -10.17 1.18 5.86
C GLY A 114 -10.37 1.86 7.22
N VAL A 115 -9.74 3.02 7.42
CA VAL A 115 -9.88 3.82 8.66
C VAL A 115 -10.44 5.19 8.31
N LYS A 116 -11.67 5.47 8.72
CA LYS A 116 -12.36 6.72 8.45
C LYS A 116 -12.57 7.51 9.74
N LEU A 117 -12.06 8.73 9.76
CA LEU A 117 -12.25 9.69 10.84
C LEU A 117 -13.58 10.43 10.62
N ASN A 118 -14.48 10.40 11.59
CA ASN A 118 -15.72 11.14 11.61
C ASN A 118 -15.74 12.11 12.80
N GLN A 119 -16.72 13.00 12.83
CA GLN A 119 -16.94 13.84 14.01
C GLN A 119 -17.39 12.96 15.20
N GLY A 120 -16.46 12.75 16.17
CA GLY A 120 -16.72 12.02 17.40
C GLY A 120 -16.29 10.55 17.44
N ASN A 121 -15.95 9.92 16.31
CA ASN A 121 -15.50 8.52 16.28
C ASN A 121 -14.61 8.16 15.10
N VAL A 122 -14.02 6.97 15.18
CA VAL A 122 -13.24 6.37 14.08
C VAL A 122 -13.95 5.08 13.67
N ILE A 123 -14.27 4.97 12.38
CA ILE A 123 -14.84 3.76 11.79
C ILE A 123 -13.74 2.98 11.10
N ILE A 124 -13.55 1.73 11.52
CA ILE A 124 -12.62 0.79 10.94
C ILE A 124 -13.40 -0.29 10.21
N SER A 125 -13.07 -0.54 8.95
CA SER A 125 -13.73 -1.54 8.11
C SER A 125 -12.72 -2.49 7.48
N GLN A 126 -13.12 -3.73 7.25
CA GLN A 126 -12.38 -4.61 6.38
C GLN A 126 -12.60 -4.18 4.93
N LEU A 127 -11.50 -3.93 4.20
CA LEU A 127 -11.61 -3.58 2.78
C LEU A 127 -11.99 -4.84 1.98
N PRO A 128 -13.00 -4.76 1.09
CA PRO A 128 -13.35 -5.87 0.24
C PRO A 128 -12.22 -6.13 -0.77
N GLU A 129 -11.81 -7.40 -0.87
CA GLU A 129 -10.86 -7.84 -1.89
C GLU A 129 -11.64 -8.32 -3.12
N THR A 130 -11.96 -7.40 -4.00
CA THR A 130 -12.73 -7.69 -5.22
C THR A 130 -11.89 -7.67 -6.51
N GLY A 131 -10.60 -7.39 -6.37
CA GLY A 131 -9.63 -7.35 -7.48
C GLY A 131 -8.92 -8.70 -7.68
N ALA A 132 -7.64 -8.65 -8.04
CA ALA A 132 -6.81 -9.83 -8.23
C ALA A 132 -6.52 -10.56 -6.91
N VAL A 133 -6.33 -11.88 -6.98
CA VAL A 133 -5.74 -12.67 -5.90
C VAL A 133 -4.23 -12.41 -5.90
N LEU A 134 -3.67 -11.99 -4.77
CA LEU A 134 -2.25 -11.70 -4.61
C LEU A 134 -1.58 -12.83 -3.83
N LEU A 135 -0.73 -13.60 -4.52
CA LEU A 135 0.10 -14.63 -3.91
C LEU A 135 1.46 -14.04 -3.59
N ASN A 136 1.79 -13.98 -2.31
CA ASN A 136 3.08 -13.47 -1.87
C ASN A 136 4.21 -14.40 -2.31
N GLN A 137 5.18 -13.87 -3.04
CA GLN A 137 6.42 -14.54 -3.43
C GLN A 137 7.55 -14.05 -2.53
N ARG A 138 8.47 -14.95 -2.17
CA ARG A 138 9.65 -14.63 -1.35
C ARG A 138 10.86 -15.28 -1.96
N GLU A 139 11.93 -14.50 -2.14
CA GLU A 139 13.23 -14.99 -2.54
C GLU A 139 14.26 -14.43 -1.57
N THR A 140 15.17 -15.27 -1.12
CA THR A 140 16.27 -14.88 -0.25
C THR A 140 17.56 -15.46 -0.76
N PHE A 141 18.61 -14.66 -0.74
CA PHE A 141 19.98 -15.09 -0.94
C PHE A 141 20.85 -14.41 0.12
N GLN A 142 21.67 -15.16 0.80
CA GLN A 142 22.56 -14.61 1.82
C GLN A 142 23.88 -15.36 1.79
N ASP A 143 24.96 -14.61 1.69
CA ASP A 143 26.31 -15.09 1.93
C ASP A 143 27.06 -14.13 2.87
N LYS A 144 28.41 -14.09 2.77
CA LYS A 144 29.22 -13.24 3.63
C LYS A 144 29.07 -11.74 3.28
N TYR A 145 28.86 -11.41 2.01
CA TYR A 145 28.94 -10.04 1.49
C TYR A 145 27.62 -9.50 0.98
N LEU A 146 26.65 -10.37 0.63
CA LEU A 146 25.31 -9.99 0.15
C LEU A 146 24.24 -10.57 1.04
N ASP A 147 23.25 -9.73 1.40
CA ASP A 147 21.97 -10.11 1.99
C ASP A 147 20.85 -9.59 1.08
N LEU A 148 20.23 -10.49 0.35
CA LEU A 148 19.16 -10.18 -0.59
C LEU A 148 17.86 -10.82 -0.12
N GLN A 149 16.86 -10.00 0.17
CA GLN A 149 15.54 -10.43 0.63
C GLN A 149 14.46 -9.75 -0.23
N LEU A 150 13.75 -10.53 -1.03
CA LEU A 150 12.75 -10.01 -1.95
C LEU A 150 11.38 -10.56 -1.63
N GLN A 151 10.42 -9.67 -1.43
CA GLN A 151 9.02 -9.98 -1.28
C GLN A 151 8.21 -9.20 -2.33
N TYR A 152 7.42 -9.91 -3.13
CA TYR A 152 6.62 -9.31 -4.20
C TYR A 152 5.37 -10.15 -4.51
N PRO A 153 4.30 -9.57 -5.08
CA PRO A 153 3.09 -10.30 -5.37
C PRO A 153 3.17 -11.01 -6.72
N ARG A 154 2.54 -12.17 -6.80
CA ARG A 154 2.11 -12.81 -8.04
C ARG A 154 0.59 -12.70 -8.15
N LEU A 155 0.12 -12.09 -9.22
CA LEU A 155 -1.30 -11.88 -9.50
C LEU A 155 -1.92 -13.17 -10.03
N ARG A 156 -3.17 -13.45 -9.59
CA ARG A 156 -3.98 -14.59 -10.02
C ARG A 156 -5.46 -14.20 -10.12
N GLY A 157 -6.20 -15.02 -10.88
CA GLY A 157 -7.65 -14.87 -11.00
C GLY A 157 -8.09 -13.83 -12.04
N LEU A 158 -7.18 -13.44 -12.93
CA LEU A 158 -7.44 -12.53 -14.05
C LEU A 158 -7.55 -13.31 -15.37
N ASP A 159 -7.91 -12.63 -16.46
CA ASP A 159 -7.71 -13.15 -17.81
C ASP A 159 -6.24 -13.58 -17.99
N GLN A 160 -6.00 -14.72 -18.64
CA GLN A 160 -4.66 -15.31 -18.72
C GLN A 160 -3.64 -14.37 -19.37
N LYS A 161 -4.03 -13.62 -20.39
CA LYS A 161 -3.13 -12.68 -21.09
C LYS A 161 -2.78 -11.50 -20.17
N VAL A 162 -3.77 -10.95 -19.47
CA VAL A 162 -3.61 -9.87 -18.51
C VAL A 162 -2.75 -10.32 -17.33
N GLU A 163 -3.03 -11.49 -16.77
CA GLU A 163 -2.27 -12.07 -15.67
C GLU A 163 -0.79 -12.25 -16.04
N THR A 164 -0.52 -12.79 -17.23
CA THR A 164 0.84 -12.98 -17.74
C THR A 164 1.55 -11.63 -17.90
N GLN A 165 0.90 -10.66 -18.55
CA GLN A 165 1.46 -9.33 -18.79
C GLN A 165 1.84 -8.62 -17.49
N LEU A 166 0.91 -8.56 -16.51
CA LEU A 166 1.15 -7.84 -15.27
C LEU A 166 2.21 -8.53 -14.39
N ASN A 167 2.20 -9.86 -14.34
CA ASN A 167 3.24 -10.61 -13.65
C ASN A 167 4.62 -10.44 -14.30
N SER A 168 4.70 -10.29 -15.64
CA SER A 168 5.98 -10.03 -16.32
C SER A 168 6.57 -8.67 -15.92
N ILE A 169 5.74 -7.61 -15.81
CA ILE A 169 6.20 -6.27 -15.37
C ILE A 169 6.84 -6.33 -13.98
N ILE A 170 6.18 -7.02 -13.05
CA ILE A 170 6.70 -7.19 -11.69
C ILE A 170 7.99 -8.03 -11.71
N ALA A 171 7.99 -9.16 -12.42
CA ALA A 171 9.14 -10.06 -12.50
C ALA A 171 10.37 -9.39 -13.14
N GLU A 172 10.19 -8.57 -14.17
CA GLU A 172 11.28 -7.80 -14.79
C GLU A 172 11.92 -6.82 -13.80
N LYS A 173 11.12 -6.13 -12.98
CA LYS A 173 11.65 -5.24 -11.94
C LYS A 173 12.44 -6.01 -10.90
N VAL A 174 11.89 -7.14 -10.42
CA VAL A 174 12.57 -8.03 -9.45
C VAL A 174 13.88 -8.56 -10.03
N ALA A 175 13.89 -8.99 -11.30
CA ALA A 175 15.10 -9.46 -11.95
C ALA A 175 16.18 -8.38 -12.04
N ARG A 176 15.81 -7.12 -12.32
CA ARG A 176 16.76 -5.99 -12.30
C ARG A 176 17.36 -5.77 -10.92
N ILE A 177 16.53 -5.78 -9.86
CA ILE A 177 17.02 -5.61 -8.49
C ILE A 177 18.03 -6.72 -8.14
N LYS A 178 17.76 -7.98 -8.54
CA LYS A 178 18.70 -9.09 -8.35
C LYS A 178 20.01 -8.87 -9.09
N THR A 179 19.94 -8.40 -10.33
CA THR A 179 21.13 -8.08 -11.15
C THR A 179 21.94 -6.96 -10.52
N ASP A 180 21.27 -5.89 -10.07
CA ASP A 180 21.92 -4.76 -9.39
C ASP A 180 22.65 -5.24 -8.12
N ALA A 181 21.98 -6.05 -7.28
CA ALA A 181 22.54 -6.56 -6.03
C ALA A 181 23.82 -7.39 -6.26
N HIS A 182 23.81 -8.31 -7.21
CA HIS A 182 25.00 -9.11 -7.52
C HIS A 182 26.12 -8.29 -8.16
N LYS A 183 25.77 -7.30 -8.98
CA LYS A 183 26.77 -6.38 -9.53
C LYS A 183 27.46 -5.57 -8.43
N ASP A 184 26.68 -5.04 -7.49
CA ASP A 184 27.25 -4.29 -6.37
C ASP A 184 28.09 -5.17 -5.45
N GLU A 185 27.73 -6.45 -5.30
CA GLU A 185 28.57 -7.44 -4.61
C GLU A 185 29.89 -7.69 -5.34
N GLU A 186 29.87 -7.84 -6.68
CA GLU A 186 31.08 -7.98 -7.49
C GLU A 186 31.99 -6.73 -7.37
N ASP A 187 31.40 -5.53 -7.42
CA ASP A 187 32.11 -4.26 -7.26
C ASP A 187 32.71 -4.12 -5.83
N LEU A 188 31.99 -4.57 -4.79
CA LEU A 188 32.50 -4.65 -3.43
C LEU A 188 33.70 -5.59 -3.33
N LEU A 189 33.61 -6.79 -3.91
CA LEU A 189 34.70 -7.78 -3.89
C LEU A 189 35.95 -7.31 -4.62
N ALA A 190 35.76 -6.58 -5.73
CA ALA A 190 36.88 -6.00 -6.49
C ALA A 190 37.63 -4.88 -5.72
N ASN A 191 36.90 -4.18 -4.81
CA ASN A 191 37.42 -3.03 -4.07
C ASN A 191 37.21 -3.18 -2.56
N LEU A 192 37.41 -4.39 -2.01
CA LEU A 192 37.09 -4.72 -0.63
C LEU A 192 37.85 -3.82 0.37
N TRP A 193 37.16 -2.85 0.94
CA TRP A 193 37.68 -1.86 1.89
C TRP A 193 37.58 -2.31 3.35
N SER A 194 36.77 -3.34 3.64
CA SER A 194 36.62 -3.92 4.98
C SER A 194 36.25 -5.41 4.89
N PRO A 195 36.83 -6.29 5.73
CA PRO A 195 36.44 -7.70 5.79
C PRO A 195 34.99 -7.93 6.28
N ASN A 196 34.37 -6.90 6.87
CA ASN A 196 33.00 -6.91 7.35
C ASN A 196 32.04 -6.07 6.49
N ALA A 197 32.50 -5.62 5.31
CA ALA A 197 31.65 -4.90 4.39
C ALA A 197 30.53 -5.82 3.90
N LYS A 198 29.31 -5.29 3.79
CA LYS A 198 28.12 -6.03 3.39
C LYS A 198 27.25 -5.16 2.48
N ILE A 199 26.65 -5.80 1.50
CA ILE A 199 25.61 -5.24 0.63
C ILE A 199 24.27 -5.79 1.10
N GLU A 200 23.24 -4.95 1.23
CA GLU A 200 21.90 -5.35 1.63
C GLU A 200 20.89 -4.81 0.62
N TYR A 201 20.02 -5.69 0.16
CA TYR A 201 18.91 -5.38 -0.75
C TYR A 201 17.63 -6.01 -0.21
N TYR A 202 16.67 -5.18 0.19
CA TYR A 202 15.39 -5.63 0.70
C TYR A 202 14.26 -5.02 -0.12
N LEU A 203 13.48 -5.85 -0.81
CA LEU A 203 12.29 -5.44 -1.54
C LEU A 203 11.05 -5.89 -0.79
N ASN A 204 10.15 -4.97 -0.53
CA ASN A 204 8.83 -5.24 0.02
C ASN A 204 7.75 -4.53 -0.78
N TYR A 205 6.49 -4.93 -0.59
CA TYR A 205 5.36 -4.27 -1.22
C TYR A 205 4.18 -4.08 -0.27
N LEU A 206 3.41 -3.04 -0.54
CA LEU A 206 2.15 -2.71 0.12
C LEU A 206 1.03 -2.68 -0.92
N VAL A 207 -0.14 -3.17 -0.54
CA VAL A 207 -1.33 -3.11 -1.41
C VAL A 207 -2.16 -1.91 -1.00
N LYS A 208 -2.09 -0.83 -1.74
CA LYS A 208 -2.81 0.41 -1.43
C LYS A 208 -4.25 0.38 -1.93
N ARG A 209 -4.49 -0.31 -3.05
CA ARG A 209 -5.83 -0.59 -3.58
C ARG A 209 -5.85 -1.93 -4.30
N ASN A 210 -6.92 -2.71 -4.11
CA ASN A 210 -7.21 -3.93 -4.88
C ASN A 210 -8.74 -4.09 -4.93
N GLN A 211 -9.39 -3.18 -5.65
CA GLN A 211 -10.85 -3.09 -5.73
C GLN A 211 -11.32 -2.89 -7.16
N GLY A 212 -12.32 -3.67 -7.57
CA GLY A 212 -12.82 -3.67 -8.94
C GLY A 212 -11.67 -3.98 -9.91
N ASP A 213 -11.58 -3.21 -10.96
CA ASP A 213 -10.55 -3.39 -11.99
C ASP A 213 -9.28 -2.53 -11.75
N LEU A 214 -9.12 -1.92 -10.57
CA LEU A 214 -7.95 -1.09 -10.24
C LEU A 214 -7.12 -1.69 -9.10
N LEU A 215 -5.86 -2.03 -9.42
CA LEU A 215 -4.84 -2.45 -8.47
C LEU A 215 -3.79 -1.37 -8.35
N SER A 216 -3.43 -1.03 -7.12
CA SER A 216 -2.32 -0.13 -6.81
C SER A 216 -1.40 -0.78 -5.79
N LEU A 217 -0.14 -0.96 -6.17
CA LEU A 217 0.93 -1.55 -5.39
C LEU A 217 2.02 -0.52 -5.19
N VAL A 218 2.50 -0.38 -3.96
CA VAL A 218 3.70 0.41 -3.64
C VAL A 218 4.80 -0.55 -3.24
N PHE A 219 5.97 -0.36 -3.78
CA PHE A 219 7.16 -1.13 -3.45
C PHE A 219 8.15 -0.25 -2.70
N GLU A 220 8.85 -0.85 -1.74
CA GLU A 220 9.96 -0.26 -1.00
C GLU A 220 11.21 -1.08 -1.28
N ASP A 221 12.17 -0.45 -1.96
CA ASP A 221 13.46 -1.02 -2.38
C ASP A 221 14.55 -0.39 -1.50
N TYR A 222 14.87 -1.08 -0.39
CA TYR A 222 15.96 -0.69 0.49
C TYR A 222 17.28 -1.23 -0.03
N ARG A 223 18.30 -0.37 -0.07
CA ARG A 223 19.65 -0.70 -0.49
C ARG A 223 20.68 -0.12 0.49
N TYR A 224 21.57 -0.97 0.94
CA TYR A 224 22.78 -0.58 1.64
C TYR A 224 24.01 -1.08 0.87
N GLN A 225 24.82 -0.15 0.43
CA GLN A 225 26.00 -0.41 -0.40
C GLN A 225 27.31 0.03 0.31
N GLY A 226 27.25 0.10 1.64
CA GLY A 226 28.29 0.70 2.48
C GLY A 226 28.02 2.18 2.77
N GLY A 227 28.61 2.70 3.83
CA GLY A 227 28.43 4.07 4.27
C GLY A 227 27.71 4.17 5.62
N ALA A 228 27.14 5.35 5.90
CA ALA A 228 26.53 5.65 7.20
C ALA A 228 25.17 4.95 7.38
N HIS A 229 24.37 4.83 6.31
CA HIS A 229 23.04 4.19 6.32
C HIS A 229 22.63 3.77 4.91
N GLY A 230 21.63 2.89 4.82
CA GLY A 230 20.99 2.55 3.55
C GLY A 230 19.97 3.60 3.12
N LEU A 231 19.50 3.46 1.89
CA LEU A 231 18.44 4.26 1.30
C LEU A 231 17.29 3.37 0.86
N THR A 232 16.08 3.83 1.08
CA THR A 232 14.88 3.17 0.55
C THR A 232 14.29 4.02 -0.58
N ALA A 233 14.24 3.48 -1.78
CA ALA A 233 13.45 4.06 -2.86
C ALA A 233 12.00 3.52 -2.78
N LYS A 234 11.02 4.38 -3.10
CA LYS A 234 9.61 4.01 -3.23
C LYS A 234 9.22 4.11 -4.71
N PHE A 235 8.57 3.08 -5.23
CA PHE A 235 7.96 3.12 -6.56
C PHE A 235 6.60 2.43 -6.54
N ALA A 236 5.73 2.77 -7.49
CA ALA A 236 4.38 2.25 -7.51
C ALA A 236 4.01 1.64 -8.87
N TYR A 237 3.18 0.61 -8.82
CA TYR A 237 2.49 0.09 -10.00
C TYR A 237 0.99 0.25 -9.84
N ASN A 238 0.38 0.90 -10.82
CA ASN A 238 -1.05 1.12 -10.91
C ASN A 238 -1.57 0.42 -12.15
N PHE A 239 -2.41 -0.61 -11.98
CA PHE A 239 -2.84 -1.49 -13.06
C PHE A 239 -4.35 -1.51 -13.24
N ASN A 240 -4.78 -1.52 -14.50
CA ASN A 240 -6.11 -1.94 -14.88
C ASN A 240 -6.14 -3.47 -14.99
N LEU A 241 -6.86 -4.12 -14.09
CA LEU A 241 -6.92 -5.59 -13.99
C LEU A 241 -7.74 -6.24 -15.11
N LYS A 242 -8.53 -5.45 -15.86
CA LYS A 242 -9.32 -5.92 -17.00
C LYS A 242 -8.54 -5.88 -18.30
N THR A 243 -7.72 -4.85 -18.49
CA THR A 243 -7.01 -4.61 -19.76
C THR A 243 -5.52 -4.92 -19.70
N GLY A 244 -4.93 -5.03 -18.51
CA GLY A 244 -3.48 -5.15 -18.30
C GLY A 244 -2.72 -3.85 -18.47
N LYS A 245 -3.42 -2.70 -18.65
CA LYS A 245 -2.77 -1.39 -18.79
C LYS A 245 -2.11 -0.97 -17.48
N GLN A 246 -0.86 -0.53 -17.55
CA GLN A 246 -0.22 0.23 -16.48
C GLN A 246 -0.55 1.71 -16.65
N TYR A 247 -0.89 2.37 -15.55
CA TYR A 247 -1.12 3.82 -15.52
C TYR A 247 0.14 4.56 -15.11
N PHE A 248 0.41 5.65 -15.84
CA PHE A 248 1.37 6.69 -15.53
C PHE A 248 0.62 7.98 -15.22
N LEU A 249 1.21 8.92 -14.50
CA LEU A 249 0.52 10.08 -13.96
C LEU A 249 -0.23 10.89 -15.02
N GLU A 250 0.43 11.21 -16.14
CA GLU A 250 -0.18 11.93 -17.27
C GLU A 250 -1.44 11.21 -17.80
N GLY A 251 -1.39 9.87 -17.92
CA GLY A 251 -2.48 9.05 -18.44
C GLY A 251 -3.72 8.96 -17.58
N LEU A 252 -3.73 9.56 -16.39
CA LEU A 252 -4.88 9.61 -15.51
C LEU A 252 -5.88 10.70 -15.90
N PHE A 253 -5.43 11.72 -16.60
CA PHE A 253 -6.19 12.93 -16.85
C PHE A 253 -6.73 12.98 -18.29
N SER A 254 -7.76 13.77 -18.49
CA SER A 254 -8.30 14.02 -19.84
C SER A 254 -7.28 14.82 -20.67
N PRO A 255 -7.19 14.57 -21.98
CA PRO A 255 -6.25 15.29 -22.83
C PRO A 255 -6.45 16.81 -22.75
N GLY A 256 -5.37 17.56 -22.58
CA GLY A 256 -5.37 19.02 -22.50
C GLY A 256 -5.61 19.60 -21.12
N GLU A 257 -5.84 18.77 -20.09
CA GLU A 257 -5.92 19.25 -18.70
C GLU A 257 -4.52 19.57 -18.15
N ASP A 258 -4.39 20.70 -17.50
CA ASP A 258 -3.18 21.10 -16.77
C ASP A 258 -3.17 20.45 -15.38
N TYR A 259 -2.98 19.13 -15.37
CA TYR A 259 -2.95 18.34 -14.13
C TYR A 259 -1.76 18.71 -13.24
N VAL A 260 -0.63 19.13 -13.81
CA VAL A 260 0.56 19.51 -13.05
C VAL A 260 0.26 20.72 -12.16
N SER A 261 -0.27 21.80 -12.73
CA SER A 261 -0.66 22.99 -11.95
C SER A 261 -1.73 22.68 -10.90
N LEU A 262 -2.70 21.82 -11.24
CA LEU A 262 -3.75 21.43 -10.30
C LEU A 262 -3.17 20.64 -9.11
N LEU A 263 -2.33 19.64 -9.37
CA LEU A 263 -1.71 18.83 -8.32
C LEU A 263 -0.75 19.67 -7.47
N ASN A 264 0.04 20.54 -8.08
CA ASN A 264 0.91 21.47 -7.38
C ASN A 264 0.12 22.36 -6.42
N GLN A 265 -0.98 22.95 -6.87
CA GLN A 265 -1.85 23.72 -6.00
C GLN A 265 -2.34 22.93 -4.79
N LYS A 266 -2.76 21.66 -5.00
CA LYS A 266 -3.26 20.80 -3.91
C LYS A 266 -2.18 20.42 -2.91
N ILE A 267 -0.96 20.20 -3.37
CA ILE A 267 0.21 19.92 -2.53
C ILE A 267 0.57 21.16 -1.73
N GLU A 268 0.66 22.32 -2.37
CA GLU A 268 0.95 23.58 -1.69
C GLU A 268 -0.09 23.94 -0.63
N GLU A 269 -1.39 23.71 -0.92
CA GLU A 269 -2.47 23.91 0.06
C GLU A 269 -2.23 23.06 1.32
N GLN A 270 -1.82 21.80 1.17
CA GLN A 270 -1.51 20.90 2.28
C GLN A 270 -0.23 21.31 3.02
N ILE A 271 0.82 21.75 2.31
CA ILE A 271 2.06 22.24 2.92
C ILE A 271 1.77 23.50 3.75
N ARG A 272 1.06 24.48 3.18
CA ARG A 272 0.71 25.74 3.88
C ARG A 272 -0.23 25.52 5.07
N GLY A 273 -1.11 24.53 4.99
CA GLY A 273 -2.02 24.15 6.08
C GLY A 273 -1.37 23.44 7.26
N ASP A 274 -0.13 22.99 7.09
CA ASP A 274 0.64 22.27 8.11
C ASP A 274 1.89 23.08 8.45
N ARG A 275 1.98 23.54 9.73
CA ARG A 275 3.10 24.39 10.19
C ARG A 275 4.45 23.71 10.06
N HIS A 276 4.52 22.41 10.35
CA HIS A 276 5.78 21.65 10.26
C HIS A 276 6.23 21.55 8.80
N LYS A 277 5.34 21.15 7.90
CA LYS A 277 5.64 21.02 6.46
C LYS A 277 6.02 22.37 5.85
N SER A 278 5.30 23.45 6.21
CA SER A 278 5.59 24.79 5.70
C SER A 278 6.98 25.33 6.08
N GLN A 279 7.59 24.78 7.13
CA GLN A 279 8.93 25.15 7.59
C GLN A 279 10.04 24.22 7.07
N ASN A 280 9.71 22.98 6.76
CA ASN A 280 10.70 21.92 6.47
C ASN A 280 10.67 21.42 5.03
N TYR A 281 9.60 21.73 4.25
CA TYR A 281 9.47 21.27 2.87
C TYR A 281 9.79 22.37 1.87
N ASN A 282 10.62 22.05 0.89
CA ASN A 282 10.99 22.92 -0.22
C ASN A 282 10.36 22.37 -1.52
N PHE A 283 9.07 22.61 -1.70
CA PHE A 283 8.32 22.15 -2.86
C PHE A 283 8.20 23.26 -3.91
N ASP A 284 8.51 22.93 -5.16
CA ASP A 284 8.34 23.81 -6.33
C ASP A 284 7.27 23.24 -7.28
N SER A 285 7.49 22.05 -7.80
CA SER A 285 6.58 21.37 -8.72
C SER A 285 6.77 19.87 -8.68
N ILE A 286 5.73 19.09 -9.02
CA ILE A 286 5.86 17.67 -9.32
C ILE A 286 6.58 17.48 -10.67
N ALA A 287 7.28 16.35 -10.82
CA ALA A 287 7.77 15.90 -12.12
C ALA A 287 6.61 15.34 -12.98
N PRO A 288 6.68 15.40 -14.32
CA PRO A 288 5.65 14.81 -15.19
C PRO A 288 5.43 13.30 -14.96
N ASP A 289 6.47 12.59 -14.54
CA ASP A 289 6.49 11.17 -14.21
C ASP A 289 6.54 10.92 -12.70
N GLN A 290 6.07 11.87 -11.87
CA GLN A 290 6.06 11.75 -10.43
C GLN A 290 5.40 10.44 -9.98
N GLU A 291 6.02 9.77 -9.01
CA GLU A 291 5.49 8.55 -8.42
C GLU A 291 4.15 8.82 -7.72
N PHE A 292 3.20 7.93 -7.94
CA PHE A 292 1.88 8.02 -7.34
C PHE A 292 1.25 6.65 -7.14
N TYR A 293 0.28 6.59 -6.23
CA TYR A 293 -0.58 5.43 -6.07
C TYR A 293 -2.02 5.82 -5.75
N PHE A 294 -2.94 4.86 -5.90
CA PHE A 294 -4.31 5.04 -5.50
C PHE A 294 -4.58 4.36 -4.16
N THR A 295 -5.30 5.06 -3.30
CA THR A 295 -6.11 4.44 -2.26
C THR A 295 -7.55 4.29 -2.74
N ASN A 296 -8.46 3.83 -1.88
CA ASN A 296 -9.87 3.77 -2.25
C ASN A 296 -10.51 5.16 -2.43
N GLU A 297 -9.96 6.19 -1.80
CA GLU A 297 -10.54 7.52 -1.73
C GLU A 297 -9.68 8.61 -2.39
N ALA A 298 -8.39 8.37 -2.58
CA ALA A 298 -7.43 9.41 -2.99
C ALA A 298 -6.44 8.92 -4.07
N LEU A 299 -5.95 9.87 -4.84
CA LEU A 299 -4.67 9.83 -5.53
C LEU A 299 -3.61 10.34 -4.56
N VAL A 300 -2.55 9.57 -4.35
CA VAL A 300 -1.45 9.97 -3.47
C VAL A 300 -0.20 10.20 -4.31
N ILE A 301 0.33 11.42 -4.23
CA ILE A 301 1.59 11.81 -4.88
C ILE A 301 2.72 11.56 -3.90
N CYS A 302 3.77 10.87 -4.35
CA CYS A 302 4.88 10.43 -3.53
C CYS A 302 6.18 11.12 -3.93
N PHE A 303 6.98 11.47 -2.92
CA PHE A 303 8.31 12.00 -3.09
C PHE A 303 9.35 11.08 -2.45
N GLN A 304 10.54 11.02 -3.03
CA GLN A 304 11.65 10.29 -2.46
C GLN A 304 12.28 11.07 -1.29
N SER A 305 13.06 10.37 -0.45
CA SER A 305 13.88 11.06 0.55
C SER A 305 14.79 12.07 -0.13
N TYR A 306 14.95 13.26 0.46
CA TYR A 306 15.71 14.42 -0.05
C TYR A 306 15.10 15.13 -1.27
N GLU A 307 13.99 14.70 -1.84
CA GLU A 307 13.42 15.31 -3.04
C GLU A 307 12.83 16.70 -2.73
N ILE A 308 12.03 16.80 -1.67
CA ILE A 308 11.42 18.07 -1.23
C ILE A 308 11.62 18.36 0.25
N ALA A 309 12.28 17.48 1.00
CA ALA A 309 12.52 17.64 2.44
C ALA A 309 13.78 16.89 2.87
N ALA A 310 14.29 17.17 4.07
CA ALA A 310 15.42 16.46 4.64
C ALA A 310 15.10 14.97 4.89
N TYR A 311 16.12 14.11 4.98
CA TYR A 311 15.98 12.67 5.22
C TYR A 311 15.12 12.33 6.45
N ALA A 312 15.24 13.13 7.51
CA ALA A 312 14.49 12.94 8.74
C ALA A 312 12.94 13.08 8.55
N GLU A 313 12.51 13.75 7.48
CA GLU A 313 11.09 13.87 7.11
C GLU A 313 10.57 12.62 6.39
N GLY A 314 11.42 11.64 6.13
CA GLY A 314 11.07 10.41 5.43
C GLY A 314 10.82 10.63 3.93
N LYS A 315 9.73 10.03 3.44
CA LYS A 315 9.26 10.13 2.05
C LYS A 315 7.91 10.84 2.03
N PRO A 316 7.85 12.15 1.75
CA PRO A 316 6.62 12.93 1.80
C PRO A 316 5.55 12.37 0.86
N GLU A 317 4.31 12.32 1.35
CA GLU A 317 3.14 11.86 0.60
C GLU A 317 2.00 12.87 0.74
N PHE A 318 1.29 13.14 -0.38
CA PHE A 318 0.18 14.05 -0.43
C PHE A 318 -1.06 13.36 -1.00
N ALA A 319 -2.02 13.08 -0.14
CA ALA A 319 -3.28 12.47 -0.53
C ALA A 319 -4.24 13.53 -1.05
N ILE A 320 -4.65 13.40 -2.30
CA ILE A 320 -5.62 14.28 -2.96
C ILE A 320 -6.90 13.47 -3.18
N PRO A 321 -8.02 13.83 -2.52
CA PRO A 321 -9.28 13.12 -2.67
C PRO A 321 -9.70 13.01 -4.14
N LEU A 322 -10.03 11.82 -4.61
CA LEU A 322 -10.49 11.61 -5.99
C LEU A 322 -11.72 12.45 -6.33
N SER A 323 -12.55 12.83 -5.33
CA SER A 323 -13.68 13.75 -5.52
C SER A 323 -13.26 15.14 -5.96
N GLN A 324 -12.06 15.59 -5.62
CA GLN A 324 -11.53 16.87 -6.05
C GLN A 324 -10.93 16.84 -7.47
N LEU A 325 -10.66 15.64 -8.00
CA LEU A 325 -10.07 15.43 -9.32
C LEU A 325 -11.09 14.97 -10.37
N GLU A 326 -12.32 14.67 -9.99
CA GLU A 326 -13.36 14.12 -10.89
C GLU A 326 -13.51 14.88 -12.22
N HIS A 327 -13.43 16.20 -12.19
CA HIS A 327 -13.63 17.05 -13.36
C HIS A 327 -12.52 16.90 -14.40
N VAL A 328 -11.29 16.57 -14.00
CA VAL A 328 -10.11 16.43 -14.85
C VAL A 328 -9.71 14.99 -15.17
N LEU A 329 -10.18 14.01 -14.37
CA LEU A 329 -9.86 12.60 -14.63
C LEU A 329 -10.39 12.13 -15.99
N SER A 330 -9.66 11.23 -16.63
CA SER A 330 -10.10 10.56 -17.86
C SER A 330 -11.40 9.76 -17.62
N PRO A 331 -12.24 9.58 -18.64
CA PRO A 331 -13.47 8.79 -18.52
C PRO A 331 -13.23 7.37 -17.99
N GLU A 332 -12.14 6.73 -18.42
CA GLU A 332 -11.72 5.40 -17.95
C GLU A 332 -11.49 5.39 -16.44
N LEU A 333 -10.77 6.37 -15.91
CA LEU A 333 -10.49 6.46 -14.47
C LEU A 333 -11.73 6.77 -13.63
N LYS A 334 -12.65 7.58 -14.15
CA LYS A 334 -13.96 7.86 -13.52
C LYS A 334 -14.77 6.56 -13.36
N GLU A 335 -14.77 5.69 -14.37
CA GLU A 335 -15.43 4.38 -14.31
C GLU A 335 -14.76 3.46 -13.30
N LEU A 336 -13.45 3.29 -13.35
CA LEU A 336 -12.66 2.43 -12.47
C LEU A 336 -12.70 2.86 -11.00
N SER A 337 -12.83 4.16 -10.73
CA SER A 337 -12.99 4.67 -9.36
C SER A 337 -14.37 4.39 -8.76
N GLY A 338 -15.32 3.81 -9.53
CA GLY A 338 -16.68 3.48 -9.10
C GLY A 338 -17.61 4.69 -9.00
N ARG A 339 -17.23 5.84 -9.58
CA ARG A 339 -17.95 7.12 -9.43
C ARG A 339 -19.01 7.41 -10.50
N ASN A 340 -19.02 6.63 -11.57
CA ASN A 340 -20.09 6.69 -12.58
C ASN A 340 -21.39 5.94 -12.19
N ALA A 341 -21.41 5.23 -11.07
CA ALA A 341 -22.54 4.39 -10.66
C ALA A 341 -23.67 5.13 -9.92
N VAL A 342 -23.61 6.46 -9.77
CA VAL A 342 -24.62 7.25 -9.02
C VAL A 342 -25.34 8.25 -9.96
N LYS A 343 -25.57 7.87 -11.21
CA LYS A 343 -26.56 8.57 -12.05
C LYS A 343 -27.39 7.55 -12.80
N LYS A 344 -28.33 6.91 -12.12
CA LYS A 344 -29.61 6.46 -12.68
C LYS A 344 -30.63 6.34 -11.57
#